data_11cec8d6ee45915e4027a063a1164a4d
#
_entry.id   11cec8d6ee45915e4027a063a1164a4d
#
_cell.length_a   1.000
_cell.length_b   1.000
_cell.length_c   1.000
_cell.angle_alpha   90.00
_cell.angle_beta   90.00
_cell.angle_gamma   90.00
#
_symmetry.space_group_name_H-M   'P 1'
#
loop_
_entity.id
_entity.type
_entity.pdbx_description
1 polymer ?
#
loop_
_entity_poly.entity_id
_entity_poly.type
_entity_poly.pdbx_seq_one_letter_code
_entity_poly.pdbx_strand_id
1 'polypeptide(L)'
;MSNKPLMKPSGIRAVAIGSAIAAALGGFGIFSYFMLRSPSQLSVASPSSTPNEVADAVSALGRLEPEGGVMKVAAPSSGFGSARVERLLVKEGSIVKAKQPIAVMDNFDSLYATTLQAEAQVREARSRLSQVQSGAKTGDVNAQRANVLKANAELPKAEAEILKADAELKNAQWEYERYQKLFKDGAVSELDLQNRQLVYETKAKVREQAKQASEQAKLELEGAKQVLSSVSEVRPTDVQQAVAQVQVADANLQKAKAELDKAVVRAPIEGQVLKIHADPGEIVGSDGILELGKTGQMYVVAEVDENYINRIKPGQKAKITSYAFPGELTGTVDKVGLQIRKNEVLNTDPVDKTDTRIVEVKVRLDNSQAVAGLTNLQVKVAIVP
;
A
#
# COMPACT_ATOMS: atom_id res chain seq x y z
N MET A 1 46.71 -7.96 44.30
CA MET A 1 46.64 -8.64 45.63
C MET A 1 45.69 -9.79 45.45
N SER A 2 46.25 -10.92 45.21
CA SER A 2 46.43 -12.06 46.14
C SER A 2 45.14 -12.89 46.24
N ASN A 3 45.02 -14.17 46.03
CA ASN A 3 45.99 -15.27 45.93
C ASN A 3 45.22 -16.53 45.44
N LYS A 4 45.90 -17.32 44.62
CA LYS A 4 45.64 -18.77 44.52
C LYS A 4 45.96 -19.48 45.85
N PRO A 5 45.50 -20.70 46.06
CA PRO A 5 46.35 -21.80 45.69
C PRO A 5 45.67 -23.07 45.18
N LEU A 6 46.52 -23.77 44.46
CA LEU A 6 46.50 -25.18 44.06
C LEU A 6 46.45 -26.13 45.26
N MET A 7 45.88 -27.30 45.08
CA MET A 7 46.42 -28.54 45.67
C MET A 7 46.16 -29.78 44.80
N LYS A 8 47.21 -30.48 44.54
CA LYS A 8 47.38 -31.81 43.94
C LYS A 8 47.70 -32.78 45.10
N PRO A 9 48.09 -34.05 44.86
CA PRO A 9 47.29 -35.30 44.79
C PRO A 9 47.83 -36.35 45.80
N SER A 10 47.17 -37.51 45.87
CA SER A 10 47.80 -38.80 46.29
C SER A 10 46.80 -39.92 45.93
N GLY A 11 47.06 -40.99 45.27
CA GLY A 11 48.20 -41.89 45.30
C GLY A 11 47.92 -43.10 46.24
N ILE A 12 47.82 -44.30 45.73
CA ILE A 12 48.17 -45.61 46.33
C ILE A 12 47.61 -46.68 45.36
N ARG A 13 48.39 -47.28 44.52
CA ARG A 13 49.17 -48.55 44.63
C ARG A 13 48.28 -49.78 44.92
N ALA A 14 48.10 -50.63 43.89
CA ALA A 14 48.79 -51.89 43.62
C ALA A 14 48.46 -53.02 44.67
N VAL A 15 48.17 -54.15 44.10
CA VAL A 15 48.26 -55.58 44.50
C VAL A 15 46.96 -56.28 44.09
N ALA A 16 46.93 -57.14 43.06
CA ALA A 16 47.27 -58.53 43.18
C ALA A 16 47.29 -59.21 41.80
N ILE A 17 48.47 -59.66 41.40
CA ILE A 17 48.68 -60.69 40.43
C ILE A 17 48.47 -62.02 41.14
N GLY A 18 47.73 -62.94 40.53
CA GLY A 18 47.77 -64.34 40.95
C GLY A 18 46.43 -65.03 40.99
N SER A 19 45.99 -65.62 39.88
CA SER A 19 45.23 -66.88 39.77
C SER A 19 44.43 -66.96 38.46
N ALA A 20 45.17 -67.18 37.40
CA ALA A 20 44.56 -67.49 36.06
C ALA A 20 45.40 -68.55 35.30
N ILE A 21 45.66 -69.68 35.90
CA ILE A 21 46.30 -70.85 35.25
C ILE A 21 45.60 -72.18 35.64
N ALA A 22 44.33 -72.22 35.79
CA ALA A 22 43.67 -73.51 36.09
C ALA A 22 42.37 -73.75 35.29
N ALA A 23 42.01 -72.89 34.31
CA ALA A 23 40.73 -73.08 33.57
C ALA A 23 40.93 -73.41 32.07
N ALA A 24 42.18 -73.57 31.57
CA ALA A 24 42.46 -73.77 30.13
C ALA A 24 42.52 -75.23 29.64
N LEU A 25 42.43 -76.23 30.53
CA LEU A 25 42.54 -77.65 30.12
C LEU A 25 41.24 -78.44 30.22
N GLY A 26 40.10 -77.86 30.66
CA GLY A 26 38.82 -78.55 30.75
C GLY A 26 37.84 -78.28 29.57
N GLY A 27 38.10 -77.22 28.78
CA GLY A 27 37.17 -76.74 27.71
C GLY A 27 37.31 -77.39 26.35
N PHE A 28 38.46 -78.05 26.10
CA PHE A 28 38.74 -78.59 24.75
C PHE A 28 38.11 -79.96 24.46
N GLY A 29 37.71 -80.75 25.52
CA GLY A 29 37.09 -82.05 25.38
C GLY A 29 35.59 -82.06 25.08
N ILE A 30 34.89 -81.01 25.44
CA ILE A 30 33.41 -80.93 25.30
C ILE A 30 33.05 -80.36 23.94
N PHE A 31 33.90 -79.52 23.35
CA PHE A 31 33.64 -78.90 22.03
C PHE A 31 33.77 -79.86 20.86
N SER A 32 34.65 -80.91 20.99
CA SER A 32 34.83 -81.96 19.91
C SER A 32 33.69 -82.99 19.89
N TYR A 33 32.96 -83.21 20.99
CA TYR A 33 31.88 -84.17 21.02
C TYR A 33 30.54 -83.67 20.40
N PHE A 34 30.39 -82.34 20.31
CA PHE A 34 29.18 -81.73 19.71
C PHE A 34 29.24 -81.51 18.19
N MET A 35 30.43 -81.60 17.59
CA MET A 35 30.61 -81.36 16.16
C MET A 35 30.41 -82.59 15.25
N LEU A 36 30.25 -83.80 15.79
CA LEU A 36 30.14 -85.03 15.00
C LEU A 36 28.73 -85.71 15.06
N ARG A 37 27.68 -84.99 15.42
CA ARG A 37 26.31 -85.45 15.20
C ARG A 37 25.54 -84.52 14.30
N SER A 38 25.56 -84.83 13.04
CA SER A 38 24.61 -84.22 12.10
C SER A 38 23.19 -84.77 12.36
N PRO A 39 22.24 -83.89 12.68
CA PRO A 39 20.83 -84.30 12.62
C PRO A 39 20.35 -84.19 11.18
N SER A 40 19.70 -85.22 10.70
CA SER A 40 19.00 -85.38 9.45
C SER A 40 18.11 -84.17 9.16
N GLN A 41 18.23 -83.62 7.99
CA GLN A 41 17.34 -82.58 7.48
C GLN A 41 15.91 -83.14 7.37
N LEU A 42 14.99 -82.67 8.25
CA LEU A 42 13.56 -82.63 7.99
C LEU A 42 13.32 -81.43 7.07
N SER A 43 13.03 -81.75 5.78
CA SER A 43 12.57 -80.76 4.82
C SER A 43 11.23 -80.18 5.32
N VAL A 44 11.28 -79.00 5.97
CA VAL A 44 10.09 -78.20 6.21
C VAL A 44 9.84 -77.45 4.92
N ALA A 45 8.76 -77.84 4.23
CA ALA A 45 8.23 -77.07 3.09
C ALA A 45 8.09 -75.59 3.52
N SER A 46 8.86 -74.74 2.89
CA SER A 46 8.64 -73.28 2.95
C SER A 46 7.20 -73.00 2.49
N PRO A 47 6.44 -72.22 3.24
CA PRO A 47 5.19 -71.72 2.69
C PRO A 47 5.55 -70.87 1.45
N SER A 48 5.00 -71.28 0.29
CA SER A 48 4.96 -70.45 -0.89
C SER A 48 4.39 -69.08 -0.51
N SER A 49 5.27 -68.12 -0.36
CA SER A 49 4.87 -66.72 -0.41
C SER A 49 4.30 -66.52 -1.83
N THR A 50 2.99 -66.44 -1.91
CA THR A 50 2.33 -65.84 -3.07
C THR A 50 3.09 -64.59 -3.46
N PRO A 51 3.50 -64.43 -4.74
CA PRO A 51 4.06 -63.17 -5.18
C PRO A 51 3.01 -62.09 -4.94
N ASN A 52 3.20 -61.26 -3.93
CA ASN A 52 2.43 -60.06 -3.78
C ASN A 52 2.75 -59.20 -5.00
N GLU A 53 1.75 -58.96 -5.81
CA GLU A 53 1.78 -58.25 -7.09
C GLU A 53 2.10 -56.76 -6.90
N VAL A 54 3.26 -56.44 -6.35
CA VAL A 54 3.76 -55.05 -6.13
C VAL A 54 5.19 -54.91 -6.65
N ALA A 55 5.59 -55.78 -7.60
CA ALA A 55 6.97 -55.79 -8.07
C ALA A 55 7.37 -54.66 -9.02
N ASP A 56 6.48 -53.72 -9.33
CA ASP A 56 6.77 -52.65 -10.29
C ASP A 56 6.54 -51.24 -9.80
N ALA A 57 6.14 -51.07 -8.53
CA ALA A 57 5.88 -49.75 -7.94
C ALA A 57 7.18 -48.98 -7.71
N VAL A 58 7.23 -47.73 -8.14
CA VAL A 58 8.33 -46.81 -7.85
C VAL A 58 8.12 -46.24 -6.45
N SER A 59 9.02 -46.59 -5.53
CA SER A 59 9.01 -46.09 -4.16
C SER A 59 9.85 -44.84 -4.03
N ALA A 60 9.32 -43.82 -3.36
CA ALA A 60 10.00 -42.54 -3.10
C ALA A 60 9.66 -42.02 -1.68
N LEU A 61 10.54 -41.23 -1.13
CA LEU A 61 10.21 -40.40 0.03
C LEU A 61 9.54 -39.11 -0.46
N GLY A 62 8.67 -38.56 0.35
CA GLY A 62 8.01 -37.31 0.03
C GLY A 62 7.60 -36.55 1.29
N ARG A 63 7.11 -35.35 1.08
CA ARG A 63 6.54 -34.52 2.14
C ARG A 63 5.13 -34.06 1.78
N LEU A 64 4.30 -33.93 2.79
CA LEU A 64 2.97 -33.35 2.63
C LEU A 64 3.06 -31.85 2.46
N GLU A 65 2.39 -31.32 1.45
CA GLU A 65 2.27 -29.88 1.21
C GLU A 65 0.81 -29.49 0.89
N PRO A 66 0.34 -28.31 1.30
CA PRO A 66 -0.96 -27.80 0.85
C PRO A 66 -0.90 -27.44 -0.64
N GLU A 67 -2.05 -27.30 -1.27
CA GLU A 67 -2.17 -26.85 -2.66
C GLU A 67 -1.45 -25.51 -2.86
N GLY A 68 -0.52 -25.46 -3.80
CA GLY A 68 0.30 -24.27 -4.08
C GLY A 68 1.51 -24.09 -3.15
N GLY A 69 1.71 -25.02 -2.19
CA GLY A 69 2.79 -24.95 -1.21
C GLY A 69 2.47 -24.02 -0.02
N VAL A 70 3.45 -23.83 0.84
CA VAL A 70 3.37 -22.91 1.99
C VAL A 70 3.74 -21.51 1.56
N MET A 71 2.87 -20.55 1.79
CA MET A 71 3.10 -19.13 1.47
C MET A 71 3.47 -18.34 2.72
N LYS A 72 4.68 -17.77 2.73
CA LYS A 72 5.11 -16.85 3.78
C LYS A 72 4.53 -15.46 3.53
N VAL A 73 3.82 -14.91 4.52
CA VAL A 73 3.29 -13.55 4.47
C VAL A 73 4.30 -12.63 5.13
N ALA A 74 4.98 -11.84 4.30
CA ALA A 74 5.95 -10.85 4.74
C ALA A 74 5.26 -9.57 5.24
N ALA A 75 5.97 -8.81 6.08
CA ALA A 75 5.57 -7.44 6.36
C ALA A 75 5.80 -6.54 5.13
N PRO A 76 4.95 -5.53 4.91
CA PRO A 76 5.21 -4.52 3.91
C PRO A 76 6.56 -3.84 4.19
N SER A 77 7.35 -3.63 3.16
CA SER A 77 8.57 -2.84 3.28
C SER A 77 8.19 -1.37 3.54
N SER A 78 8.22 -0.96 4.79
CA SER A 78 8.17 0.44 5.15
C SER A 78 9.58 1.01 4.97
N GLY A 79 9.76 2.08 4.22
CA GLY A 79 11.05 2.73 3.99
C GLY A 79 11.70 3.31 5.26
N PHE A 80 11.12 3.11 6.43
CA PHE A 80 11.57 3.61 7.73
C PHE A 80 11.57 2.47 8.76
N GLY A 81 12.70 1.79 8.87
CA GLY A 81 12.97 0.86 9.98
C GLY A 81 12.35 -0.53 9.86
N SER A 82 12.62 -1.34 10.89
CA SER A 82 12.11 -2.72 11.01
C SER A 82 10.62 -2.70 11.28
N ALA A 83 9.84 -3.41 10.46
CA ALA A 83 8.40 -3.56 10.66
C ALA A 83 8.13 -4.38 11.92
N ARG A 84 7.37 -3.82 12.86
CA ARG A 84 6.95 -4.49 14.12
C ARG A 84 5.45 -4.77 14.06
N VAL A 85 5.06 -5.95 14.54
CA VAL A 85 3.65 -6.32 14.68
C VAL A 85 3.10 -5.66 15.94
N GLU A 86 2.04 -4.87 15.83
CA GLU A 86 1.30 -4.36 16.99
C GLU A 86 0.29 -5.40 17.49
N ARG A 87 -0.52 -5.91 16.58
CA ARG A 87 -1.58 -6.88 16.90
C ARG A 87 -1.75 -7.91 15.80
N LEU A 88 -1.94 -9.16 16.20
CA LEU A 88 -2.41 -10.24 15.33
C LEU A 88 -3.93 -10.37 15.43
N LEU A 89 -4.58 -10.50 14.28
CA LEU A 89 -6.04 -10.63 14.16
C LEU A 89 -6.47 -12.09 13.94
N VAL A 90 -5.51 -13.00 13.82
CA VAL A 90 -5.72 -14.42 13.55
C VAL A 90 -4.85 -15.26 14.49
N LYS A 91 -5.18 -16.54 14.60
CA LYS A 91 -4.43 -17.54 15.38
C LYS A 91 -4.00 -18.68 14.47
N GLU A 92 -3.00 -19.44 14.89
CA GLU A 92 -2.65 -20.70 14.22
C GLU A 92 -3.88 -21.61 14.09
N GLY A 93 -4.01 -22.25 12.94
CA GLY A 93 -5.17 -23.09 12.61
C GLY A 93 -6.39 -22.33 12.08
N SER A 94 -6.44 -20.98 12.17
CA SER A 94 -7.57 -20.19 11.66
C SER A 94 -7.65 -20.23 10.14
N ILE A 95 -8.86 -20.34 9.61
CA ILE A 95 -9.12 -20.22 8.16
C ILE A 95 -9.33 -18.74 7.84
N VAL A 96 -8.63 -18.22 6.85
CA VAL A 96 -8.71 -16.83 6.38
C VAL A 96 -9.13 -16.77 4.91
N LYS A 97 -9.84 -15.70 4.56
CA LYS A 97 -10.20 -15.39 3.17
C LYS A 97 -9.13 -14.49 2.53
N ALA A 98 -9.03 -14.52 1.22
CA ALA A 98 -8.21 -13.57 0.49
C ALA A 98 -8.58 -12.11 0.86
N LYS A 99 -7.57 -11.24 1.03
CA LYS A 99 -7.67 -9.84 1.48
C LYS A 99 -8.19 -9.63 2.91
N GLN A 100 -8.44 -10.69 3.68
CA GLN A 100 -8.81 -10.55 5.10
C GLN A 100 -7.62 -9.98 5.89
N PRO A 101 -7.84 -8.97 6.77
CA PRO A 101 -6.81 -8.46 7.67
C PRO A 101 -6.30 -9.58 8.60
N ILE A 102 -4.98 -9.71 8.72
CA ILE A 102 -4.30 -10.73 9.54
C ILE A 102 -3.42 -10.14 10.62
N ALA A 103 -2.81 -8.97 10.35
CA ALA A 103 -1.98 -8.27 11.31
C ALA A 103 -2.08 -6.76 11.13
N VAL A 104 -1.86 -6.01 12.21
CA VAL A 104 -1.72 -4.55 12.23
C VAL A 104 -0.30 -4.23 12.68
N MET A 105 0.35 -3.32 11.96
CA MET A 105 1.71 -2.88 12.23
C MET A 105 1.71 -1.72 13.23
N ASP A 106 2.81 -1.53 13.96
CA ASP A 106 2.99 -0.53 15.04
C ASP A 106 2.92 0.93 14.55
N ASN A 107 3.09 1.16 13.25
CA ASN A 107 2.99 2.48 12.65
C ASN A 107 1.55 2.87 12.24
N PHE A 108 0.55 2.00 12.47
CA PHE A 108 -0.83 2.21 12.04
C PHE A 108 -1.41 3.53 12.58
N ASP A 109 -1.28 3.78 13.88
CA ASP A 109 -1.86 4.98 14.51
C ASP A 109 -1.21 6.28 13.99
N SER A 110 0.10 6.26 13.74
CA SER A 110 0.82 7.39 13.14
C SER A 110 0.37 7.67 11.70
N LEU A 111 0.21 6.63 10.90
CA LEU A 111 -0.27 6.75 9.52
C LEU A 111 -1.75 7.13 9.46
N TYR A 112 -2.55 6.65 10.42
CA TYR A 112 -3.94 7.08 10.57
C TYR A 112 -4.03 8.57 10.90
N ALA A 113 -3.23 9.07 11.85
CA ALA A 113 -3.16 10.50 12.17
C ALA A 113 -2.72 11.33 10.95
N THR A 114 -1.74 10.84 10.17
CA THR A 114 -1.31 11.49 8.92
C THR A 114 -2.45 11.54 7.89
N THR A 115 -3.25 10.50 7.81
CA THR A 115 -4.43 10.46 6.93
C THR A 115 -5.48 11.50 7.35
N LEU A 116 -5.77 11.61 8.67
CA LEU A 116 -6.66 12.63 9.19
C LEU A 116 -6.16 14.06 8.92
N GLN A 117 -4.85 14.28 9.02
CA GLN A 117 -4.23 15.56 8.67
C GLN A 117 -4.42 15.88 7.18
N ALA A 118 -4.17 14.92 6.30
CA ALA A 118 -4.38 15.10 4.86
C ALA A 118 -5.85 15.36 4.52
N GLU A 119 -6.79 14.72 5.21
CA GLU A 119 -8.24 15.01 5.06
C GLU A 119 -8.60 16.44 5.49
N ALA A 120 -7.98 16.93 6.57
CA ALA A 120 -8.16 18.31 6.99
C ALA A 120 -7.62 19.30 5.94
N GLN A 121 -6.49 19.01 5.31
CA GLN A 121 -5.92 19.83 4.21
C GLN A 121 -6.85 19.87 2.99
N VAL A 122 -7.50 18.77 2.63
CA VAL A 122 -8.50 18.75 1.56
C VAL A 122 -9.70 19.64 1.91
N ARG A 123 -10.21 19.57 3.15
CA ARG A 123 -11.30 20.43 3.59
C ARG A 123 -10.90 21.92 3.55
N GLU A 124 -9.69 22.25 3.97
CA GLU A 124 -9.16 23.62 3.90
C GLU A 124 -9.08 24.11 2.46
N ALA A 125 -8.47 23.33 1.56
CA ALA A 125 -8.35 23.68 0.15
C ALA A 125 -9.72 23.88 -0.52
N ARG A 126 -10.70 23.03 -0.22
CA ARG A 126 -12.09 23.18 -0.71
C ARG A 126 -12.77 24.43 -0.18
N SER A 127 -12.56 24.75 1.11
CA SER A 127 -13.08 25.98 1.70
C SER A 127 -12.50 27.22 1.01
N ARG A 128 -11.19 27.19 0.71
CA ARG A 128 -10.51 28.26 -0.02
C ARG A 128 -11.04 28.40 -1.46
N LEU A 129 -11.24 27.30 -2.15
CA LEU A 129 -11.90 27.31 -3.47
C LEU A 129 -13.29 27.95 -3.41
N SER A 130 -14.11 27.55 -2.45
CA SER A 130 -15.43 28.14 -2.24
C SER A 130 -15.36 29.64 -1.94
N GLN A 131 -14.38 30.08 -1.14
CA GLN A 131 -14.15 31.50 -0.86
C GLN A 131 -13.79 32.27 -2.13
N VAL A 132 -12.88 31.75 -2.96
CA VAL A 132 -12.49 32.38 -4.24
C VAL A 132 -13.70 32.44 -5.19
N GLN A 133 -14.47 31.36 -5.31
CA GLN A 133 -15.67 31.29 -6.14
C GLN A 133 -16.76 32.26 -5.70
N SER A 134 -16.87 32.51 -4.39
CA SER A 134 -17.84 33.48 -3.84
C SER A 134 -17.46 34.92 -4.15
N GLY A 135 -16.23 35.19 -4.58
CA GLY A 135 -15.74 36.53 -4.90
C GLY A 135 -15.58 37.43 -3.68
N ALA A 136 -15.66 38.74 -3.90
CA ALA A 136 -15.51 39.74 -2.85
C ALA A 136 -16.69 39.69 -1.87
N LYS A 137 -16.46 40.13 -0.64
CA LYS A 137 -17.54 40.24 0.36
C LYS A 137 -18.67 41.13 -0.14
N THR A 138 -19.91 40.70 0.06
CA THR A 138 -21.13 41.47 -0.34
C THR A 138 -21.08 42.90 0.20
N GLY A 139 -20.55 43.11 1.41
CA GLY A 139 -20.38 44.43 1.98
C GLY A 139 -19.47 45.35 1.15
N ASP A 140 -18.32 44.83 0.68
CA ASP A 140 -17.38 45.59 -0.12
C ASP A 140 -17.96 45.94 -1.50
N VAL A 141 -18.66 45.00 -2.15
CA VAL A 141 -19.38 45.23 -3.40
C VAL A 141 -20.46 46.29 -3.22
N ASN A 142 -21.26 46.24 -2.15
CA ASN A 142 -22.31 47.21 -1.87
C ASN A 142 -21.75 48.60 -1.57
N ALA A 143 -20.59 48.71 -0.87
CA ALA A 143 -19.93 49.97 -0.65
C ALA A 143 -19.47 50.60 -1.99
N GLN A 144 -18.89 49.83 -2.89
CA GLN A 144 -18.51 50.35 -4.22
C GLN A 144 -19.71 50.69 -5.09
N ARG A 145 -20.82 49.93 -4.98
CA ARG A 145 -22.08 50.26 -5.66
C ARG A 145 -22.65 51.58 -5.18
N ALA A 146 -22.55 51.87 -3.86
CA ALA A 146 -22.98 53.16 -3.31
C ALA A 146 -22.09 54.33 -3.85
N ASN A 147 -20.77 54.11 -4.03
CA ASN A 147 -19.87 55.11 -4.64
C ASN A 147 -20.28 55.37 -6.13
N VAL A 148 -20.63 54.33 -6.90
CA VAL A 148 -21.14 54.53 -8.28
C VAL A 148 -22.44 55.32 -8.27
N LEU A 149 -23.37 55.04 -7.36
CA LEU A 149 -24.62 55.78 -7.23
C LEU A 149 -24.39 57.26 -6.88
N LYS A 150 -23.41 57.55 -5.98
CA LYS A 150 -23.01 58.92 -5.61
C LYS A 150 -22.46 59.66 -6.84
N ALA A 151 -21.48 59.07 -7.54
CA ALA A 151 -20.91 59.68 -8.74
C ALA A 151 -21.93 59.89 -9.86
N ASN A 152 -22.87 58.94 -9.99
CA ASN A 152 -23.96 59.05 -10.96
C ASN A 152 -24.96 60.18 -10.62
N ALA A 153 -25.12 60.50 -9.35
CA ALA A 153 -25.99 61.63 -8.92
C ALA A 153 -25.36 63.01 -9.12
N GLU A 154 -24.01 63.08 -9.22
CA GLU A 154 -23.32 64.35 -9.49
C GLU A 154 -23.36 64.77 -10.97
N LEU A 155 -23.44 63.84 -11.89
CA LEU A 155 -23.46 64.06 -13.34
C LEU A 155 -24.66 64.95 -13.76
N PRO A 156 -25.91 64.67 -13.42
CA PRO A 156 -27.05 65.53 -13.83
C PRO A 156 -26.99 66.90 -13.23
N LYS A 157 -26.37 67.09 -12.05
CA LYS A 157 -26.15 68.45 -11.47
C LYS A 157 -25.18 69.24 -12.35
N ALA A 158 -24.04 68.62 -12.76
CA ALA A 158 -23.10 69.27 -13.60
C ALA A 158 -23.68 69.58 -15.00
N GLU A 159 -24.52 68.70 -15.52
CA GLU A 159 -25.25 68.92 -16.80
C GLU A 159 -26.30 70.09 -16.67
N ALA A 160 -26.96 70.17 -15.53
CA ALA A 160 -27.88 71.31 -15.27
C ALA A 160 -27.14 72.66 -15.19
N GLU A 161 -25.93 72.68 -14.63
CA GLU A 161 -25.06 73.91 -14.63
C GLU A 161 -24.63 74.31 -16.07
N ILE A 162 -24.35 73.35 -16.96
CA ILE A 162 -24.12 73.64 -18.40
C ILE A 162 -25.34 74.30 -19.01
N LEU A 163 -26.57 73.71 -18.83
CA LEU A 163 -27.78 74.28 -19.41
C LEU A 163 -28.04 75.70 -18.90
N LYS A 164 -27.79 75.98 -17.65
CA LYS A 164 -27.88 77.33 -17.06
C LYS A 164 -26.86 78.25 -17.68
N ALA A 165 -25.60 77.85 -17.75
CA ALA A 165 -24.50 78.64 -18.35
C ALA A 165 -24.73 78.91 -19.85
N ASP A 166 -25.31 77.96 -20.59
CA ASP A 166 -25.71 78.13 -21.98
C ASP A 166 -26.82 79.19 -22.15
N ALA A 167 -27.83 79.17 -21.27
CA ALA A 167 -28.89 80.17 -21.30
C ALA A 167 -28.35 81.58 -20.98
N GLU A 168 -27.48 81.70 -19.96
CA GLU A 168 -26.86 82.98 -19.60
C GLU A 168 -25.95 83.49 -20.70
N LEU A 169 -25.16 82.64 -21.37
CA LEU A 169 -24.32 82.97 -22.51
C LEU A 169 -25.16 83.49 -23.68
N LYS A 170 -26.22 82.77 -24.01
CA LYS A 170 -27.15 83.14 -25.08
C LYS A 170 -27.79 84.52 -24.83
N ASN A 171 -28.20 84.80 -23.61
CA ASN A 171 -28.70 86.13 -23.26
C ASN A 171 -27.63 87.21 -23.42
N ALA A 172 -26.41 86.97 -22.91
CA ALA A 172 -25.29 87.90 -23.05
C ALA A 172 -24.88 88.14 -24.49
N GLN A 173 -24.97 87.08 -25.33
CA GLN A 173 -24.72 87.19 -26.78
C GLN A 173 -25.77 88.09 -27.45
N TRP A 174 -27.04 87.90 -27.18
CA TRP A 174 -28.10 88.71 -27.74
C TRP A 174 -27.96 90.18 -27.32
N GLU A 175 -27.61 90.46 -26.05
CA GLU A 175 -27.34 91.82 -25.58
C GLU A 175 -26.14 92.46 -26.30
N TYR A 176 -25.04 91.72 -26.44
CA TYR A 176 -23.85 92.19 -27.15
C TYR A 176 -24.16 92.50 -28.62
N GLU A 177 -24.85 91.60 -29.33
CA GLU A 177 -25.24 91.77 -30.73
C GLU A 177 -26.20 92.99 -30.91
N ARG A 178 -27.12 93.21 -29.98
CA ARG A 178 -27.98 94.37 -29.95
C ARG A 178 -27.20 95.67 -29.73
N TYR A 179 -26.31 95.68 -28.78
CA TYR A 179 -25.47 96.90 -28.51
C TYR A 179 -24.51 97.17 -29.65
N GLN A 180 -24.02 96.17 -30.35
CA GLN A 180 -23.19 96.30 -31.55
C GLN A 180 -23.95 97.02 -32.67
N LYS A 181 -25.23 96.75 -32.87
CA LYS A 181 -26.11 97.43 -33.83
C LYS A 181 -26.35 98.92 -33.35
N LEU A 182 -26.73 99.11 -32.13
CA LEU A 182 -26.98 100.44 -31.58
C LEU A 182 -25.71 101.35 -31.62
N PHE A 183 -24.53 100.79 -31.43
CA PHE A 183 -23.27 101.57 -31.57
C PHE A 183 -23.01 102.00 -32.99
N LYS A 184 -23.30 101.12 -33.98
CA LYS A 184 -23.20 101.49 -35.40
C LYS A 184 -24.17 102.61 -35.79
N ASP A 185 -25.34 102.70 -35.14
CA ASP A 185 -26.35 103.72 -35.29
C ASP A 185 -26.05 104.99 -34.45
N GLY A 186 -24.92 105.02 -33.69
CA GLY A 186 -24.51 106.14 -32.85
C GLY A 186 -25.39 106.30 -31.56
N ALA A 187 -26.15 105.34 -31.16
CA ALA A 187 -27.14 105.38 -30.05
C ALA A 187 -26.56 105.01 -28.66
N VAL A 188 -25.37 104.40 -28.58
CA VAL A 188 -24.67 104.00 -27.36
C VAL A 188 -23.21 104.36 -27.42
N SER A 189 -22.52 104.46 -26.22
CA SER A 189 -21.09 104.74 -26.12
C SER A 189 -20.25 103.46 -26.41
N GLU A 190 -18.99 103.70 -26.80
CA GLU A 190 -18.00 102.61 -26.99
C GLU A 190 -17.77 101.86 -25.66
N LEU A 191 -17.74 102.56 -24.51
CA LEU A 191 -17.62 101.95 -23.20
C LEU A 191 -18.77 100.94 -22.94
N ASP A 192 -20.02 101.27 -23.32
CA ASP A 192 -21.18 100.37 -23.17
C ASP A 192 -21.03 99.13 -24.00
N LEU A 193 -20.59 99.28 -25.23
CA LEU A 193 -20.33 98.09 -26.13
C LEU A 193 -19.22 97.20 -25.54
N GLN A 194 -18.11 97.81 -25.10
CA GLN A 194 -16.99 97.07 -24.46
C GLN A 194 -17.46 96.35 -23.22
N ASN A 195 -18.29 96.94 -22.37
CA ASN A 195 -18.84 96.29 -21.19
C ASN A 195 -19.69 95.09 -21.55
N ARG A 196 -20.53 95.19 -22.62
CA ARG A 196 -21.34 94.05 -23.08
C ARG A 196 -20.48 92.97 -23.71
N GLN A 197 -19.45 93.26 -24.40
CA GLN A 197 -18.45 92.29 -24.89
C GLN A 197 -17.77 91.56 -23.76
N LEU A 198 -17.30 92.25 -22.71
CA LEU A 198 -16.70 91.61 -21.54
C LEU A 198 -17.64 90.69 -20.84
N VAL A 199 -18.94 91.10 -20.69
CA VAL A 199 -19.96 90.17 -20.11
C VAL A 199 -20.14 88.91 -20.96
N TYR A 200 -20.25 89.06 -22.31
CA TYR A 200 -20.36 87.91 -23.20
C TYR A 200 -19.13 86.99 -23.09
N GLU A 201 -17.90 87.52 -23.13
CA GLU A 201 -16.67 86.74 -23.01
C GLU A 201 -16.57 86.05 -21.64
N THR A 202 -16.99 86.76 -20.56
CA THR A 202 -17.05 86.16 -19.21
C THR A 202 -18.00 84.98 -19.13
N LYS A 203 -19.23 85.11 -19.73
CA LYS A 203 -20.24 84.05 -19.74
C LYS A 203 -19.77 82.87 -20.61
N ALA A 204 -19.02 83.15 -21.72
CA ALA A 204 -18.41 82.08 -22.50
C ALA A 204 -17.39 81.25 -21.68
N LYS A 205 -16.55 81.93 -20.83
CA LYS A 205 -15.65 81.20 -19.92
C LYS A 205 -16.37 80.42 -18.85
N VAL A 206 -17.44 80.96 -18.24
CA VAL A 206 -18.28 80.23 -17.27
C VAL A 206 -18.87 78.98 -17.90
N ARG A 207 -19.43 79.08 -19.13
CA ARG A 207 -19.93 77.91 -19.84
C ARG A 207 -18.86 76.86 -20.10
N GLU A 208 -17.62 77.26 -20.47
CA GLU A 208 -16.51 76.33 -20.66
C GLU A 208 -16.10 75.63 -19.38
N GLN A 209 -16.07 76.40 -18.23
CA GLN A 209 -15.86 75.81 -16.91
C GLN A 209 -16.91 74.78 -16.51
N ALA A 210 -18.21 75.09 -16.79
CA ALA A 210 -19.31 74.17 -16.52
C ALA A 210 -19.16 72.87 -17.36
N LYS A 211 -18.74 72.99 -18.64
CA LYS A 211 -18.45 71.84 -19.50
C LYS A 211 -17.31 70.99 -18.95
N GLN A 212 -16.23 71.61 -18.52
CA GLN A 212 -15.09 70.86 -17.92
C GLN A 212 -15.50 70.15 -16.65
N ALA A 213 -16.35 70.78 -15.78
CA ALA A 213 -16.88 70.15 -14.57
C ALA A 213 -17.77 68.94 -14.90
N SER A 214 -18.60 68.98 -15.98
CA SER A 214 -19.40 67.85 -16.41
C SER A 214 -18.54 66.71 -16.95
N GLU A 215 -17.47 67.03 -17.68
CA GLU A 215 -16.54 65.99 -18.18
C GLU A 215 -15.80 65.36 -17.02
N GLN A 216 -15.38 66.12 -15.99
CA GLN A 216 -14.80 65.56 -14.79
C GLN A 216 -15.78 64.61 -14.05
N ALA A 217 -17.06 65.01 -13.92
CA ALA A 217 -18.06 64.14 -13.28
C ALA A 217 -18.28 62.84 -14.03
N LYS A 218 -18.21 62.89 -15.38
CA LYS A 218 -18.24 61.66 -16.22
C LYS A 218 -17.07 60.74 -15.96
N LEU A 219 -15.85 61.27 -15.89
CA LEU A 219 -14.64 60.52 -15.63
C LEU A 219 -14.67 59.90 -14.23
N GLU A 220 -15.17 60.63 -13.22
CA GLU A 220 -15.36 60.11 -11.87
C GLU A 220 -16.38 58.93 -11.83
N LEU A 221 -17.49 59.07 -12.54
CA LEU A 221 -18.50 57.98 -12.66
C LEU A 221 -17.87 56.75 -13.35
N GLU A 222 -17.16 56.93 -14.42
CA GLU A 222 -16.50 55.83 -15.12
C GLU A 222 -15.42 55.17 -14.24
N GLY A 223 -14.60 55.92 -13.55
CA GLY A 223 -13.65 55.45 -12.56
C GLY A 223 -14.32 54.63 -11.47
N ALA A 224 -15.45 55.11 -10.91
CA ALA A 224 -16.20 54.39 -9.89
C ALA A 224 -16.77 53.07 -10.43
N LYS A 225 -17.26 53.01 -11.68
CA LYS A 225 -17.71 51.78 -12.35
C LYS A 225 -16.57 50.80 -12.55
N GLN A 226 -15.39 51.24 -12.99
CA GLN A 226 -14.22 50.38 -13.16
C GLN A 226 -13.79 49.76 -11.83
N VAL A 227 -13.77 50.51 -10.73
CA VAL A 227 -13.49 49.99 -9.39
C VAL A 227 -14.51 48.96 -8.97
N LEU A 228 -15.84 49.19 -9.18
CA LEU A 228 -16.87 48.22 -8.88
C LEU A 228 -16.68 46.93 -9.71
N SER A 229 -16.41 47.05 -10.98
CA SER A 229 -16.13 45.91 -11.86
C SER A 229 -14.94 45.08 -11.35
N SER A 230 -13.83 45.76 -11.05
CA SER A 230 -12.63 45.09 -10.53
C SER A 230 -12.84 44.39 -9.19
N VAL A 231 -13.61 44.98 -8.28
CA VAL A 231 -13.94 44.37 -6.97
C VAL A 231 -14.89 43.20 -7.12
N SER A 232 -15.84 43.27 -8.04
CA SER A 232 -16.84 42.20 -8.23
C SER A 232 -16.38 41.04 -9.11
N GLU A 233 -15.25 41.18 -9.81
CA GLU A 233 -14.71 40.18 -10.71
C GLU A 233 -14.11 38.99 -9.96
N VAL A 234 -14.59 37.78 -10.26
CA VAL A 234 -13.94 36.52 -9.90
C VAL A 234 -13.03 36.10 -11.05
N ARG A 235 -11.72 36.24 -10.86
CA ARG A 235 -10.77 35.93 -11.94
C ARG A 235 -10.69 34.40 -12.18
N PRO A 236 -10.85 33.92 -13.40
CA PRO A 236 -10.77 32.50 -13.73
C PRO A 236 -9.44 31.87 -13.31
N THR A 237 -8.35 32.61 -13.38
CA THR A 237 -7.01 32.19 -12.96
C THR A 237 -6.93 31.87 -11.47
N ASP A 238 -7.57 32.67 -10.62
CA ASP A 238 -7.60 32.46 -9.17
C ASP A 238 -8.40 31.21 -8.81
N VAL A 239 -9.53 30.99 -9.52
CA VAL A 239 -10.33 29.76 -9.42
C VAL A 239 -9.51 28.56 -9.86
N GLN A 240 -8.81 28.63 -10.99
CA GLN A 240 -7.96 27.53 -11.48
C GLN A 240 -6.84 27.20 -10.49
N GLN A 241 -6.20 28.21 -9.92
CA GLN A 241 -5.18 28.02 -8.88
C GLN A 241 -5.77 27.32 -7.64
N ALA A 242 -6.93 27.73 -7.17
CA ALA A 242 -7.59 27.11 -6.03
C ALA A 242 -8.03 25.66 -6.34
N VAL A 243 -8.50 25.38 -7.56
CA VAL A 243 -8.79 24.01 -8.02
C VAL A 243 -7.53 23.15 -8.03
N ALA A 244 -6.41 23.67 -8.52
CA ALA A 244 -5.14 22.96 -8.50
C ALA A 244 -4.68 22.63 -7.07
N GLN A 245 -4.89 23.55 -6.11
CA GLN A 245 -4.60 23.30 -4.69
C GLN A 245 -5.46 22.16 -4.12
N VAL A 246 -6.75 22.09 -4.48
CA VAL A 246 -7.62 20.95 -4.10
C VAL A 246 -7.08 19.64 -4.66
N GLN A 247 -6.68 19.62 -5.93
CA GLN A 247 -6.12 18.42 -6.56
C GLN A 247 -4.83 17.95 -5.88
N VAL A 248 -3.94 18.86 -5.51
CA VAL A 248 -2.71 18.53 -4.76
C VAL A 248 -3.06 17.95 -3.38
N ALA A 249 -4.01 18.55 -2.67
CA ALA A 249 -4.45 18.05 -1.37
C ALA A 249 -5.12 16.67 -1.47
N ASP A 250 -5.95 16.44 -2.48
CA ASP A 250 -6.58 15.13 -2.74
C ASP A 250 -5.52 14.07 -3.10
N ALA A 251 -4.49 14.41 -3.89
CA ALA A 251 -3.38 13.50 -4.19
C ALA A 251 -2.58 13.12 -2.94
N ASN A 252 -2.32 14.08 -2.05
CA ASN A 252 -1.66 13.84 -0.76
C ASN A 252 -2.51 12.94 0.14
N LEU A 253 -3.82 13.13 0.17
CA LEU A 253 -4.74 12.26 0.91
C LEU A 253 -4.72 10.82 0.36
N GLN A 254 -4.74 10.65 -0.95
CA GLN A 254 -4.65 9.32 -1.56
C GLN A 254 -3.33 8.63 -1.22
N LYS A 255 -2.22 9.38 -1.25
CA LYS A 255 -0.92 8.88 -0.81
C LYS A 255 -0.97 8.42 0.66
N ALA A 256 -1.48 9.26 1.56
CA ALA A 256 -1.59 8.91 2.98
C ALA A 256 -2.47 7.67 3.21
N LYS A 257 -3.59 7.53 2.49
CA LYS A 257 -4.46 6.34 2.55
C LYS A 257 -3.75 5.08 2.05
N ALA A 258 -2.97 5.17 0.99
CA ALA A 258 -2.20 4.05 0.46
C ALA A 258 -1.08 3.63 1.43
N GLU A 259 -0.45 4.56 2.13
CA GLU A 259 0.52 4.24 3.19
C GLU A 259 -0.17 3.58 4.40
N LEU A 260 -1.32 4.08 4.82
CA LEU A 260 -2.11 3.51 5.91
C LEU A 260 -2.56 2.07 5.58
N ASP A 261 -2.98 1.81 4.34
CA ASP A 261 -3.41 0.45 3.93
C ASP A 261 -2.26 -0.56 4.03
N LYS A 262 -1.01 -0.13 3.82
CA LYS A 262 0.17 -0.97 4.03
C LYS A 262 0.40 -1.34 5.49
N ALA A 263 -0.06 -0.53 6.44
CA ALA A 263 0.05 -0.85 7.87
C ALA A 263 -0.90 -1.96 8.32
N VAL A 264 -1.84 -2.36 7.47
CA VAL A 264 -2.74 -3.50 7.70
C VAL A 264 -2.35 -4.63 6.75
N VAL A 265 -1.69 -5.64 7.27
CA VAL A 265 -1.28 -6.81 6.49
C VAL A 265 -2.51 -7.67 6.22
N ARG A 266 -2.70 -8.05 4.96
CA ARG A 266 -3.85 -8.84 4.52
C ARG A 266 -3.40 -10.17 3.94
N ALA A 267 -4.24 -11.20 4.10
CA ALA A 267 -4.00 -12.50 3.50
C ALA A 267 -3.96 -12.40 1.96
N PRO A 268 -2.87 -12.80 1.29
CA PRO A 268 -2.77 -12.75 -0.17
C PRO A 268 -3.67 -13.78 -0.86
N ILE A 269 -3.93 -14.90 -0.18
CA ILE A 269 -4.78 -15.99 -0.64
C ILE A 269 -5.74 -16.42 0.46
N GLU A 270 -6.78 -17.15 0.11
CA GLU A 270 -7.55 -17.93 1.08
C GLU A 270 -6.75 -19.15 1.53
N GLY A 271 -6.90 -19.53 2.78
CA GLY A 271 -6.18 -20.68 3.32
C GLY A 271 -6.25 -20.74 4.84
N GLN A 272 -5.48 -21.66 5.39
CA GLN A 272 -5.32 -21.85 6.82
C GLN A 272 -3.99 -21.28 7.29
N VAL A 273 -3.97 -20.61 8.43
CA VAL A 273 -2.74 -20.17 9.12
C VAL A 273 -2.04 -21.41 9.66
N LEU A 274 -0.87 -21.70 9.12
CA LEU A 274 -0.09 -22.90 9.49
C LEU A 274 0.80 -22.60 10.69
N LYS A 275 1.49 -21.47 10.66
CA LYS A 275 2.42 -21.06 11.71
C LYS A 275 2.50 -19.54 11.78
N ILE A 276 2.67 -19.02 12.98
CA ILE A 276 2.97 -17.61 13.27
C ILE A 276 4.45 -17.51 13.63
N HIS A 277 5.16 -16.56 12.99
CA HIS A 277 6.60 -16.33 13.19
C HIS A 277 6.91 -15.04 13.94
N ALA A 278 5.98 -14.09 13.97
CA ALA A 278 6.16 -12.82 14.67
C ALA A 278 4.97 -12.58 15.60
N ASP A 279 5.23 -12.56 16.88
CA ASP A 279 4.25 -12.27 17.93
C ASP A 279 4.02 -10.74 18.10
N PRO A 280 2.91 -10.33 18.72
CA PRO A 280 2.67 -8.92 19.03
C PRO A 280 3.82 -8.30 19.82
N GLY A 281 4.35 -7.18 19.34
CA GLY A 281 5.52 -6.48 19.88
C GLY A 281 6.85 -6.90 19.26
N GLU A 282 6.89 -7.93 18.42
CA GLU A 282 8.11 -8.39 17.76
C GLU A 282 8.37 -7.73 16.42
N ILE A 283 9.63 -7.69 16.05
CA ILE A 283 10.10 -7.25 14.71
C ILE A 283 9.98 -8.41 13.76
N VAL A 284 9.40 -8.17 12.59
CA VAL A 284 9.23 -9.19 11.55
C VAL A 284 10.59 -9.54 10.95
N GLY A 285 10.96 -10.81 11.06
CA GLY A 285 12.18 -11.37 10.51
C GLY A 285 12.06 -11.82 9.05
N SER A 286 13.07 -12.56 8.57
CA SER A 286 13.13 -13.12 7.22
C SER A 286 12.02 -14.13 6.90
N ASP A 287 11.45 -14.75 7.94
CA ASP A 287 10.37 -15.74 7.79
C ASP A 287 8.98 -15.11 7.62
N GLY A 288 8.91 -13.79 7.69
CA GLY A 288 7.66 -13.04 7.60
C GLY A 288 6.88 -13.06 8.90
N ILE A 289 5.57 -12.73 8.82
CA ILE A 289 4.67 -12.68 9.98
C ILE A 289 4.10 -14.07 10.27
N LEU A 290 3.63 -14.75 9.23
CA LEU A 290 3.00 -16.06 9.35
C LEU A 290 3.05 -16.83 8.03
N GLU A 291 2.75 -18.12 8.09
CA GLU A 291 2.63 -19.01 6.96
C GLU A 291 1.15 -19.37 6.69
N LEU A 292 0.77 -19.30 5.43
CA LEU A 292 -0.55 -19.70 4.93
C LEU A 292 -0.44 -20.90 4.00
N GLY A 293 -1.44 -21.80 4.05
CA GLY A 293 -1.56 -22.92 3.13
C GLY A 293 -3.02 -23.23 2.80
N LYS A 294 -3.29 -23.65 1.57
CA LYS A 294 -4.60 -24.15 1.15
C LYS A 294 -4.77 -25.62 1.55
N THR A 295 -5.02 -25.86 2.83
CA THR A 295 -5.11 -27.21 3.41
C THR A 295 -6.37 -27.98 3.00
N GLY A 296 -7.33 -27.33 2.35
CA GLY A 296 -8.51 -28.00 1.78
C GLY A 296 -8.16 -29.07 0.74
N GLN A 297 -7.03 -28.89 0.03
CA GLN A 297 -6.45 -29.89 -0.85
C GLN A 297 -4.99 -30.08 -0.51
N MET A 298 -4.62 -31.30 -0.14
CA MET A 298 -3.24 -31.65 0.16
C MET A 298 -2.61 -32.45 -0.97
N TYR A 299 -1.31 -32.25 -1.12
CA TYR A 299 -0.44 -32.93 -2.07
C TYR A 299 0.71 -33.64 -1.32
N VAL A 300 1.22 -34.66 -1.93
CA VAL A 300 2.53 -35.21 -1.57
C VAL A 300 3.53 -34.79 -2.65
N VAL A 301 4.59 -34.13 -2.25
CA VAL A 301 5.75 -33.88 -3.11
C VAL A 301 6.71 -35.03 -2.90
N ALA A 302 6.66 -36.01 -3.82
CA ALA A 302 7.50 -37.19 -3.79
C ALA A 302 8.82 -36.90 -4.52
N GLU A 303 9.95 -37.24 -3.90
CA GLU A 303 11.30 -37.08 -4.45
C GLU A 303 11.72 -38.37 -5.12
N VAL A 304 11.50 -38.44 -6.43
CA VAL A 304 11.77 -39.65 -7.24
C VAL A 304 13.14 -39.53 -7.88
N ASP A 305 13.93 -40.62 -7.79
CA ASP A 305 15.23 -40.73 -8.42
C ASP A 305 15.15 -40.58 -9.96
N GLU A 306 16.09 -39.86 -10.58
CA GLU A 306 16.13 -39.59 -12.02
C GLU A 306 16.05 -40.84 -12.88
N ASN A 307 16.57 -41.96 -12.39
CA ASN A 307 16.58 -43.25 -13.12
C ASN A 307 15.16 -43.83 -13.30
N TYR A 308 14.22 -43.49 -12.40
CA TYR A 308 12.86 -44.04 -12.42
C TYR A 308 11.84 -43.07 -12.98
N ILE A 309 12.21 -41.81 -13.26
CA ILE A 309 11.25 -40.76 -13.64
C ILE A 309 10.50 -41.07 -14.95
N ASN A 310 11.18 -41.73 -15.90
CA ASN A 310 10.58 -42.13 -17.19
C ASN A 310 9.41 -43.10 -17.07
N ARG A 311 9.23 -43.77 -15.91
CA ARG A 311 8.18 -44.69 -15.61
C ARG A 311 6.95 -43.98 -15.02
N ILE A 312 7.11 -42.71 -14.62
CA ILE A 312 6.07 -41.92 -13.94
C ILE A 312 5.37 -41.02 -14.93
N LYS A 313 4.06 -41.12 -14.95
CA LYS A 313 3.18 -40.32 -15.80
C LYS A 313 2.04 -39.70 -14.99
N PRO A 314 1.57 -38.50 -15.33
CA PRO A 314 0.34 -37.97 -14.75
C PRO A 314 -0.85 -38.95 -14.92
N GLY A 315 -1.66 -39.06 -13.87
CA GLY A 315 -2.81 -39.92 -13.80
C GLY A 315 -2.57 -41.31 -13.13
N GLN A 316 -1.31 -41.70 -12.88
CA GLN A 316 -0.98 -42.90 -12.15
C GLN A 316 -1.46 -42.85 -10.69
N LYS A 317 -1.81 -43.99 -10.12
CA LYS A 317 -2.22 -44.11 -8.71
C LYS A 317 -1.00 -44.25 -7.81
N ALA A 318 -1.08 -43.63 -6.65
CA ALA A 318 -0.03 -43.68 -5.62
C ALA A 318 -0.63 -44.09 -4.28
N LYS A 319 0.09 -44.92 -3.54
CA LYS A 319 -0.18 -45.27 -2.14
C LYS A 319 0.77 -44.52 -1.25
N ILE A 320 0.25 -43.89 -0.20
CA ILE A 320 1.00 -43.04 0.73
C ILE A 320 0.89 -43.61 2.13
N THR A 321 2.02 -43.82 2.78
CA THR A 321 2.10 -44.35 4.14
C THR A 321 2.99 -43.50 5.00
N SER A 322 2.65 -43.41 6.30
CA SER A 322 3.48 -42.73 7.30
C SER A 322 3.22 -43.32 8.68
N TYR A 323 4.15 -43.11 9.60
CA TYR A 323 3.94 -43.49 11.00
C TYR A 323 3.01 -42.54 11.75
N ALA A 324 2.76 -41.35 11.20
CA ALA A 324 1.97 -40.28 11.85
C ALA A 324 0.45 -40.42 11.68
N PHE A 325 0.00 -41.29 10.75
CA PHE A 325 -1.41 -41.60 10.57
C PHE A 325 -1.61 -43.11 10.32
N PRO A 326 -2.71 -43.71 10.78
CA PRO A 326 -3.00 -45.11 10.58
C PRO A 326 -3.48 -45.39 9.15
N GLY A 327 -3.04 -46.50 8.59
CA GLY A 327 -3.49 -46.98 7.28
C GLY A 327 -2.74 -46.36 6.09
N GLU A 328 -3.32 -46.58 4.91
CA GLU A 328 -2.79 -46.07 3.63
C GLU A 328 -3.71 -44.98 3.08
N LEU A 329 -3.11 -43.89 2.63
CA LEU A 329 -3.82 -42.90 1.83
C LEU A 329 -3.58 -43.18 0.35
N THR A 330 -4.57 -42.84 -0.46
CA THR A 330 -4.49 -42.92 -1.92
C THR A 330 -4.38 -41.51 -2.53
N GLY A 331 -3.72 -41.49 -3.65
CA GLY A 331 -3.58 -40.25 -4.43
C GLY A 331 -3.35 -40.55 -5.90
N THR A 332 -3.34 -39.50 -6.68
CA THR A 332 -3.11 -39.57 -8.11
C THR A 332 -1.97 -38.64 -8.49
N VAL A 333 -1.03 -39.07 -9.31
CA VAL A 333 0.02 -38.24 -9.85
C VAL A 333 -0.60 -37.12 -10.69
N ASP A 334 -0.43 -35.90 -10.22
CA ASP A 334 -0.96 -34.71 -10.87
C ASP A 334 0.06 -34.11 -11.83
N LYS A 335 1.32 -33.92 -11.36
CA LYS A 335 2.36 -33.29 -12.14
C LYS A 335 3.74 -33.90 -11.85
N VAL A 336 4.52 -34.11 -12.88
CA VAL A 336 5.95 -34.47 -12.81
C VAL A 336 6.76 -33.18 -12.96
N GLY A 337 7.71 -32.96 -12.08
CA GLY A 337 8.59 -31.79 -12.08
C GLY A 337 9.46 -31.74 -13.35
N LEU A 338 9.81 -30.52 -13.75
CA LEU A 338 10.64 -30.26 -14.93
C LEU A 338 12.11 -29.97 -14.55
N GLN A 339 12.43 -30.00 -13.27
CA GLN A 339 13.78 -29.70 -12.76
C GLN A 339 14.32 -30.89 -12.00
N ILE A 340 15.59 -31.17 -12.23
CA ILE A 340 16.36 -32.13 -11.46
C ILE A 340 17.02 -31.34 -10.33
N ARG A 341 16.85 -31.80 -9.09
CA ARG A 341 17.46 -31.22 -7.88
C ARG A 341 18.35 -32.23 -7.17
N LYS A 342 19.18 -31.74 -6.27
CA LYS A 342 19.83 -32.61 -5.28
C LYS A 342 18.82 -32.96 -4.20
N ASN A 343 18.90 -34.19 -3.67
CA ASN A 343 18.05 -34.65 -2.59
C ASN A 343 18.23 -33.76 -1.34
N GLU A 344 17.13 -33.15 -0.85
CA GLU A 344 17.12 -32.33 0.37
C GLU A 344 16.63 -33.13 1.58
N VAL A 345 16.02 -34.30 1.38
CA VAL A 345 15.57 -35.16 2.49
C VAL A 345 16.79 -35.84 3.11
N LEU A 346 17.10 -35.46 4.34
CA LEU A 346 18.13 -36.08 5.17
C LEU A 346 17.82 -37.58 5.35
N ASN A 347 18.51 -38.44 4.62
CA ASN A 347 18.57 -39.84 4.97
C ASN A 347 19.26 -39.96 6.33
N THR A 348 18.60 -40.62 7.29
CA THR A 348 19.08 -40.81 8.65
C THR A 348 20.29 -41.75 8.72
N ASP A 349 20.71 -42.34 7.59
CA ASP A 349 21.85 -43.23 7.47
C ASP A 349 23.08 -42.49 6.94
N PRO A 350 24.17 -42.37 7.73
CA PRO A 350 25.38 -41.60 7.35
C PRO A 350 26.17 -42.24 6.22
N VAL A 351 25.84 -43.44 5.79
CA VAL A 351 26.62 -44.20 4.81
C VAL A 351 26.22 -43.94 3.35
N ASP A 352 24.99 -43.44 3.11
CA ASP A 352 24.46 -43.15 1.78
C ASP A 352 24.47 -41.64 1.45
N LYS A 353 25.63 -40.99 1.56
CA LYS A 353 25.88 -39.68 0.93
C LYS A 353 26.16 -39.83 -0.57
N THR A 354 25.24 -40.46 -1.29
CA THR A 354 25.26 -40.43 -2.75
C THR A 354 24.62 -39.13 -3.21
N ASP A 355 25.24 -38.43 -4.14
CA ASP A 355 24.75 -37.21 -4.81
C ASP A 355 23.54 -37.60 -5.70
N THR A 356 22.46 -38.05 -5.04
CA THR A 356 21.28 -38.59 -5.71
C THR A 356 20.49 -37.43 -6.29
N ARG A 357 20.31 -37.46 -7.60
CA ARG A 357 19.50 -36.50 -8.34
C ARG A 357 18.05 -36.93 -8.32
N ILE A 358 17.18 -36.01 -7.95
CA ILE A 358 15.77 -36.26 -7.81
C ILE A 358 14.92 -35.34 -8.69
N VAL A 359 13.74 -35.83 -9.03
CA VAL A 359 12.68 -35.07 -9.67
C VAL A 359 11.49 -35.06 -8.71
N GLU A 360 10.92 -33.88 -8.44
CA GLU A 360 9.73 -33.75 -7.61
C GLU A 360 8.49 -34.19 -8.40
N VAL A 361 7.73 -35.12 -7.86
CA VAL A 361 6.46 -35.58 -8.40
C VAL A 361 5.34 -35.17 -7.44
N LYS A 362 4.40 -34.37 -7.91
CA LYS A 362 3.23 -33.94 -7.12
C LYS A 362 2.12 -34.95 -7.25
N VAL A 363 1.75 -35.54 -6.13
CA VAL A 363 0.64 -36.49 -5.99
C VAL A 363 -0.49 -35.82 -5.24
N ARG A 364 -1.62 -35.65 -5.89
CA ARG A 364 -2.85 -35.12 -5.26
C ARG A 364 -3.50 -36.19 -4.42
N LEU A 365 -3.77 -35.89 -3.15
CA LEU A 365 -4.45 -36.78 -2.24
C LEU A 365 -5.96 -36.83 -2.53
N ASP A 366 -6.52 -38.04 -2.51
CA ASP A 366 -7.97 -38.26 -2.67
C ASP A 366 -8.73 -37.84 -1.39
N ASN A 367 -8.13 -38.04 -0.22
CA ASN A 367 -8.64 -37.57 1.08
C ASN A 367 -7.65 -36.67 1.79
N SER A 368 -7.84 -35.37 1.63
CA SER A 368 -6.95 -34.34 2.21
C SER A 368 -7.27 -34.03 3.69
N GLN A 369 -8.51 -34.26 4.14
CA GLN A 369 -8.92 -33.90 5.51
C GLN A 369 -8.18 -34.67 6.58
N ALA A 370 -7.83 -35.93 6.31
CA ALA A 370 -7.09 -36.74 7.28
C ALA A 370 -5.71 -36.21 7.63
N VAL A 371 -5.13 -35.34 6.77
CA VAL A 371 -3.75 -34.86 6.88
C VAL A 371 -3.63 -33.33 6.73
N ALA A 372 -4.75 -32.60 6.76
CA ALA A 372 -4.77 -31.14 6.57
C ALA A 372 -3.91 -30.37 7.58
N GLY A 373 -3.72 -30.91 8.79
CA GLY A 373 -2.86 -30.30 9.84
C GLY A 373 -1.41 -30.79 9.83
N LEU A 374 -0.98 -31.62 8.89
CA LEU A 374 0.30 -32.30 8.89
C LEU A 374 1.23 -31.81 7.75
N THR A 375 1.27 -30.54 7.52
CA THR A 375 2.17 -29.92 6.54
C THR A 375 3.63 -30.24 6.88
N ASN A 376 4.45 -30.52 5.84
CA ASN A 376 5.84 -30.96 5.94
C ASN A 376 6.07 -32.33 6.58
N LEU A 377 5.00 -33.11 6.85
CA LEU A 377 5.17 -34.49 7.31
C LEU A 377 5.86 -35.34 6.26
N GLN A 378 6.88 -36.08 6.66
CA GLN A 378 7.56 -37.03 5.82
C GLN A 378 6.68 -38.29 5.63
N VAL A 379 6.55 -38.73 4.38
CA VAL A 379 5.75 -39.89 3.98
C VAL A 379 6.50 -40.77 2.99
N LYS A 380 6.14 -42.04 2.94
CA LYS A 380 6.59 -42.95 1.87
C LYS A 380 5.49 -43.04 0.80
N VAL A 381 5.91 -42.92 -0.45
CA VAL A 381 5.01 -42.96 -1.60
C VAL A 381 5.40 -44.13 -2.49
N ALA A 382 4.44 -44.97 -2.86
CA ALA A 382 4.59 -46.02 -3.83
C ALA A 382 3.70 -45.69 -5.04
N ILE A 383 4.28 -45.36 -6.16
CA ILE A 383 3.58 -45.01 -7.41
C ILE A 383 3.48 -46.28 -8.25
N VAL A 384 2.27 -46.67 -8.60
CA VAL A 384 2.00 -47.85 -9.42
C VAL A 384 1.98 -47.40 -10.88
N PRO A 385 2.81 -47.99 -11.74
CA PRO A 385 2.89 -47.65 -13.16
C PRO A 385 1.61 -47.79 -13.93
#